data_ac611530642022f7d43503c974201c54
#
_entry.id   ac611530642022f7d43503c974201c54
#
_cell.length_a   1.000
_cell.length_b   1.000
_cell.length_c   1.000
_cell.angle_alpha   90.00
_cell.angle_beta   90.00
_cell.angle_gamma   90.00
#
_symmetry.space_group_name_H-M   'P 1'
#
loop_
_entity.id
_entity.type
_entity.pdbx_description
1 polymer ?
#
loop_
_entity_poly.entity_id
_entity_poly.type
_entity_poly.pdbx_seq_one_letter_code
_entity_poly.pdbx_strand_id
1 'polypeptide(L)'
;MSYIPYEIITHKRQVCSLYKKACRTIEDWYHYRPLMRINIVRLRKRFDDNKNIIDVPTTQELLKKGQHELWSNQHYYPHQFPSSPGGTAFDRDCFPPDWVLDSWHPLEKAQYPKYFAKREERKKEYIALWEKRWGKPFIPHDEH
;
A
#
# COMPACT_ATOMS: atom_id res chain seq x y z
N MET A 1 -12.02 -23.79 3.57
CA MET A 1 -11.89 -23.13 2.25
C MET A 1 -12.33 -21.69 2.39
N SER A 2 -11.43 -20.72 2.17
CA SER A 2 -11.80 -19.30 2.18
C SER A 2 -12.55 -18.99 0.89
N TYR A 3 -13.81 -18.61 1.01
CA TYR A 3 -14.62 -18.15 -0.12
C TYR A 3 -14.09 -16.77 -0.57
N ILE A 4 -13.46 -16.72 -1.72
CA ILE A 4 -13.11 -15.45 -2.35
C ILE A 4 -14.34 -14.99 -3.12
N PRO A 5 -15.01 -13.89 -2.71
CA PRO A 5 -16.16 -13.40 -3.44
C PRO A 5 -15.72 -12.94 -4.84
N TYR A 6 -16.28 -13.57 -5.88
CA TYR A 6 -16.05 -13.15 -7.26
C TYR A 6 -16.87 -11.90 -7.54
N GLU A 7 -16.23 -10.75 -7.53
CA GLU A 7 -16.85 -9.49 -7.95
C GLU A 7 -16.87 -9.39 -9.47
N ILE A 8 -18.05 -9.30 -10.05
CA ILE A 8 -18.21 -8.96 -11.48
C ILE A 8 -17.79 -7.49 -11.67
N ILE A 9 -16.66 -7.29 -12.35
CA ILE A 9 -16.16 -5.95 -12.63
C ILE A 9 -17.03 -5.31 -13.73
N THR A 10 -17.81 -4.28 -13.39
CA THR A 10 -18.65 -3.56 -14.34
C THR A 10 -17.82 -2.85 -15.41
N HIS A 11 -18.40 -2.69 -16.63
CA HIS A 11 -17.75 -1.97 -17.73
C HIS A 11 -17.30 -0.56 -17.30
N LYS A 12 -18.13 0.18 -16.56
CA LYS A 12 -17.78 1.49 -15.99
C LYS A 12 -16.50 1.43 -15.15
N ARG A 13 -16.37 0.43 -14.28
CA ARG A 13 -15.19 0.25 -13.43
C ARG A 13 -13.94 -0.08 -14.24
N GLN A 14 -14.09 -0.85 -15.33
CA GLN A 14 -13.00 -1.15 -16.27
C GLN A 14 -12.49 0.11 -16.98
N VAL A 15 -13.39 0.95 -17.50
CA VAL A 15 -13.06 2.22 -18.15
C VAL A 15 -12.37 3.19 -17.19
N CYS A 16 -12.89 3.33 -15.96
CA CYS A 16 -12.25 4.16 -14.93
C CYS A 16 -10.85 3.65 -14.55
N SER A 17 -10.68 2.33 -14.47
CA SER A 17 -9.37 1.71 -14.22
C SER A 17 -8.38 1.97 -15.36
N LEU A 18 -8.85 1.85 -16.63
CA LEU A 18 -8.04 2.15 -17.80
C LEU A 18 -7.59 3.61 -17.80
N TYR A 19 -8.53 4.55 -17.56
CA TYR A 19 -8.21 5.97 -17.47
C TYR A 19 -7.15 6.28 -16.40
N LYS A 20 -7.31 5.72 -15.20
CA LYS A 20 -6.35 5.91 -14.10
C LYS A 20 -4.95 5.36 -14.43
N LYS A 21 -4.89 4.18 -15.05
CA LYS A 21 -3.62 3.59 -15.50
C LYS A 21 -2.96 4.44 -16.59
N ALA A 22 -3.73 4.93 -17.56
CA ALA A 22 -3.23 5.80 -18.62
C ALA A 22 -2.70 7.15 -18.09
N CYS A 23 -3.35 7.75 -17.08
CA CYS A 23 -2.82 8.94 -16.42
C CYS A 23 -1.46 8.67 -15.77
N ARG A 24 -1.30 7.53 -15.07
CA ARG A 24 -0.02 7.15 -14.46
C ARG A 24 1.07 6.93 -15.49
N THR A 25 0.77 6.29 -16.61
CA THR A 25 1.74 6.12 -17.70
C THR A 25 2.20 7.46 -18.28
N ILE A 26 1.30 8.46 -18.36
CA ILE A 26 1.70 9.82 -18.76
C ILE A 26 2.63 10.44 -17.71
N GLU A 27 2.35 10.25 -16.42
CA GLU A 27 3.23 10.72 -15.33
C GLU A 27 4.62 10.08 -15.39
N ASP A 28 4.70 8.81 -15.78
CA ASP A 28 5.98 8.09 -15.93
C ASP A 28 6.83 8.63 -17.09
N TRP A 29 6.20 9.06 -18.19
CA TRP A 29 6.89 9.58 -19.37
C TRP A 29 7.26 11.07 -19.28
N TYR A 30 6.45 11.88 -18.57
CA TYR A 30 6.61 13.33 -18.56
C TYR A 30 6.97 13.86 -17.17
N HIS A 31 8.25 14.12 -16.94
CA HIS A 31 8.73 14.72 -15.69
C HIS A 31 8.37 16.21 -15.55
N TYR A 32 8.23 16.92 -16.68
CA TYR A 32 7.91 18.34 -16.68
C TYR A 32 6.39 18.53 -16.49
N ARG A 33 6.00 19.07 -15.34
CA ARG A 33 4.60 19.20 -14.91
C ARG A 33 3.65 19.86 -15.92
N PRO A 34 3.98 20.98 -16.60
CA PRO A 34 3.11 21.57 -17.61
C PRO A 34 2.81 20.64 -18.78
N LEU A 35 3.80 19.93 -19.32
CA LEU A 35 3.61 18.95 -20.39
C LEU A 35 2.76 17.77 -19.94
N MET A 36 3.02 17.26 -18.74
CA MET A 36 2.23 16.21 -18.13
C MET A 36 0.75 16.60 -18.06
N ARG A 37 0.44 17.80 -17.53
CA ARG A 37 -0.94 18.32 -17.43
C ARG A 37 -1.61 18.45 -18.79
N ILE A 38 -0.92 18.98 -19.81
CA ILE A 38 -1.46 19.10 -21.18
C ILE A 38 -1.84 17.72 -21.71
N ASN A 39 -0.97 16.72 -21.55
CA ASN A 39 -1.23 15.37 -22.04
C ASN A 39 -2.36 14.66 -21.27
N ILE A 40 -2.48 14.87 -19.95
CA ILE A 40 -3.62 14.39 -19.17
C ILE A 40 -4.92 15.01 -19.64
N VAL A 41 -4.96 16.32 -19.95
CA VAL A 41 -6.14 16.99 -20.48
C VAL A 41 -6.52 16.44 -21.87
N ARG A 42 -5.54 16.20 -22.74
CA ARG A 42 -5.75 15.56 -24.05
C ARG A 42 -6.30 14.14 -23.89
N LEU A 43 -5.75 13.36 -22.97
CA LEU A 43 -6.27 12.04 -22.64
C LEU A 43 -7.72 12.14 -22.15
N ARG A 44 -8.03 13.05 -21.25
CA ARG A 44 -9.36 13.27 -20.72
C ARG A 44 -10.36 13.57 -21.83
N LYS A 45 -10.00 14.46 -22.78
CA LYS A 45 -10.83 14.76 -23.94
C LYS A 45 -11.19 13.50 -24.72
N ARG A 46 -10.23 12.60 -24.99
CA ARG A 46 -10.49 11.33 -25.70
C ARG A 46 -11.55 10.46 -25.00
N PHE A 47 -11.54 10.42 -23.67
CA PHE A 47 -12.56 9.71 -22.90
C PHE A 47 -13.92 10.43 -22.93
N ASP A 48 -13.91 11.76 -22.82
CA ASP A 48 -15.14 12.55 -22.83
C ASP A 48 -15.83 12.52 -24.21
N ASP A 49 -15.08 12.47 -25.30
CA ASP A 49 -15.63 12.32 -26.68
C ASP A 49 -16.40 11.00 -26.84
N ASN A 50 -16.01 9.94 -26.13
CA ASN A 50 -16.62 8.62 -26.22
C ASN A 50 -17.63 8.31 -25.10
N LYS A 51 -17.92 9.26 -24.20
CA LYS A 51 -18.76 9.00 -23.00
C LYS A 51 -20.21 8.67 -23.29
N ASN A 52 -20.74 9.13 -24.43
CA ASN A 52 -22.16 9.02 -24.80
C ASN A 52 -22.46 7.81 -25.70
N ILE A 53 -21.51 6.96 -26.00
CA ILE A 53 -21.70 5.76 -26.81
C ILE A 53 -22.50 4.74 -25.99
N ILE A 54 -23.69 4.36 -26.53
CA ILE A 54 -24.61 3.41 -25.87
C ILE A 54 -24.39 1.99 -26.41
N ASP A 55 -23.86 1.84 -27.61
CA ASP A 55 -23.65 0.54 -28.25
C ASP A 55 -22.61 -0.30 -27.50
N VAL A 56 -23.07 -1.46 -27.02
CA VAL A 56 -22.22 -2.34 -26.15
C VAL A 56 -21.05 -2.97 -26.93
N PRO A 57 -21.22 -3.52 -28.14
CA PRO A 57 -20.09 -4.06 -28.91
C PRO A 57 -19.01 -3.01 -29.15
N THR A 58 -19.39 -1.84 -29.64
CA THR A 58 -18.49 -0.72 -29.93
C THR A 58 -17.72 -0.27 -28.68
N THR A 59 -18.39 -0.18 -27.51
CA THR A 59 -17.73 0.20 -26.26
C THR A 59 -16.72 -0.85 -25.76
N GLN A 60 -17.00 -2.12 -25.98
CA GLN A 60 -16.07 -3.20 -25.65
C GLN A 60 -14.85 -3.21 -26.58
N GLU A 61 -15.02 -2.97 -27.85
CA GLU A 61 -13.91 -2.86 -28.82
C GLU A 61 -13.01 -1.66 -28.48
N LEU A 62 -13.60 -0.50 -28.18
CA LEU A 62 -12.85 0.68 -27.76
C LEU A 62 -12.06 0.43 -26.46
N LEU A 63 -12.67 -0.30 -25.51
CA LEU A 63 -11.99 -0.66 -24.28
C LEU A 63 -10.77 -1.56 -24.55
N LYS A 64 -10.94 -2.60 -25.36
CA LYS A 64 -9.84 -3.52 -25.77
C LYS A 64 -8.74 -2.77 -26.50
N LYS A 65 -9.12 -1.88 -27.44
CA LYS A 65 -8.16 -1.05 -28.17
C LYS A 65 -7.40 -0.12 -27.24
N GLY A 66 -8.07 0.51 -26.28
CA GLY A 66 -7.42 1.35 -25.26
C GLY A 66 -6.49 0.58 -24.33
N GLN A 67 -6.86 -0.65 -23.95
CA GLN A 67 -5.97 -1.53 -23.15
C GLN A 67 -4.72 -1.92 -23.93
N HIS A 68 -4.85 -2.24 -25.21
CA HIS A 68 -3.72 -2.56 -26.08
C HIS A 68 -2.80 -1.34 -26.29
N GLU A 69 -3.37 -0.16 -26.53
CA GLU A 69 -2.62 1.10 -26.66
C GLU A 69 -1.85 1.42 -25.35
N LEU A 70 -2.49 1.24 -24.20
CA LEU A 70 -1.86 1.42 -22.91
C LEU A 70 -0.67 0.47 -22.72
N TRP A 71 -0.85 -0.80 -23.05
CA TRP A 71 0.20 -1.81 -22.94
C TRP A 71 1.40 -1.49 -23.85
N SER A 72 1.15 -1.07 -25.10
CA SER A 72 2.20 -0.71 -26.07
C SER A 72 3.01 0.52 -25.64
N ASN A 73 2.37 1.45 -24.92
CA ASN A 73 2.99 2.69 -24.49
C ASN A 73 3.44 2.67 -23.01
N GLN A 74 3.45 1.50 -22.39
CA GLN A 74 3.88 1.38 -21.00
C GLN A 74 5.36 1.76 -20.85
N HIS A 75 5.66 2.54 -19.80
CA HIS A 75 7.04 2.89 -19.50
C HIS A 75 7.81 1.66 -19.02
N TYR A 76 9.05 1.49 -19.46
CA TYR A 76 9.91 0.35 -19.09
C TYR A 76 10.23 0.30 -17.60
N TYR A 77 10.24 1.46 -16.92
CA TYR A 77 10.44 1.60 -15.49
C TYR A 77 9.36 2.52 -14.89
N PRO A 78 8.15 2.01 -14.59
CA PRO A 78 7.06 2.81 -14.08
C PRO A 78 7.37 3.34 -12.67
N HIS A 79 6.89 4.54 -12.37
CA HIS A 79 7.03 5.15 -11.06
C HIS A 79 6.22 4.37 -10.01
N GLN A 80 6.88 3.98 -8.93
CA GLN A 80 6.26 3.20 -7.87
C GLN A 80 6.34 3.95 -6.54
N PHE A 81 5.35 3.74 -5.67
CA PHE A 81 5.43 4.25 -4.31
C PHE A 81 6.57 3.57 -3.56
N PRO A 82 7.34 4.31 -2.74
CA PRO A 82 8.49 3.74 -2.03
C PRO A 82 8.19 2.46 -1.26
N SER A 83 7.04 2.40 -0.57
CA SER A 83 6.64 1.26 0.27
C SER A 83 5.84 0.16 -0.47
N SER A 84 5.60 0.31 -1.80
CA SER A 84 4.91 -0.71 -2.60
C SER A 84 5.87 -1.79 -3.08
N PRO A 85 5.37 -3.00 -3.46
CA PRO A 85 6.21 -4.02 -4.06
C PRO A 85 7.01 -3.49 -5.25
N GLY A 86 8.34 -3.67 -5.23
CA GLY A 86 9.26 -3.11 -6.21
C GLY A 86 9.66 -1.65 -5.97
N GLY A 87 9.17 -1.00 -4.91
CA GLY A 87 9.59 0.34 -4.49
C GLY A 87 10.95 0.34 -3.78
N THR A 88 11.56 1.52 -3.66
CA THR A 88 12.90 1.71 -3.08
C THR A 88 12.97 1.44 -1.58
N ALA A 89 11.84 1.55 -0.86
CA ALA A 89 11.71 1.34 0.58
C ALA A 89 10.85 0.11 0.93
N PHE A 90 10.59 -0.78 -0.04
CA PHE A 90 9.85 -2.00 0.19
C PHE A 90 10.62 -2.91 1.17
N ASP A 91 9.91 -3.48 2.15
CA ASP A 91 10.45 -4.30 3.25
C ASP A 91 11.51 -3.61 4.13
N ARG A 92 11.56 -2.28 4.13
CA ARG A 92 12.41 -1.51 5.04
C ARG A 92 11.72 -1.09 6.33
N ASP A 93 10.58 -1.67 6.65
CA ASP A 93 9.86 -1.37 7.88
C ASP A 93 10.69 -1.85 9.09
N CYS A 94 11.35 -0.89 9.74
CA CYS A 94 12.01 -1.14 11.02
C CYS A 94 10.97 -1.03 12.12
N PHE A 95 10.51 -2.15 12.63
CA PHE A 95 9.71 -2.16 13.84
C PHE A 95 10.65 -1.96 15.04
N PRO A 96 10.54 -0.85 15.77
CA PRO A 96 11.34 -0.66 16.96
C PRO A 96 11.03 -1.78 17.95
N PRO A 97 12.04 -2.32 18.64
CA PRO A 97 11.82 -3.37 19.63
C PRO A 97 10.94 -2.85 20.77
N ASP A 98 10.14 -3.73 21.36
CA ASP A 98 9.11 -3.37 22.36
C ASP A 98 9.68 -2.65 23.59
N TRP A 99 10.94 -2.89 23.95
CA TRP A 99 11.60 -2.24 25.08
C TRP A 99 11.75 -0.71 24.92
N VAL A 100 11.67 -0.18 23.68
CA VAL A 100 11.72 1.27 23.43
C VAL A 100 10.57 2.00 24.13
N LEU A 101 9.42 1.35 24.30
CA LEU A 101 8.28 1.90 25.02
C LEU A 101 8.56 2.06 26.54
N ASP A 102 9.54 1.36 27.08
CA ASP A 102 9.92 1.49 28.49
C ASP A 102 10.60 2.84 28.77
N SER A 103 11.31 3.38 27.77
CA SER A 103 11.98 4.69 27.84
C SER A 103 11.07 5.90 27.62
N TRP A 104 9.80 5.67 27.26
CA TRP A 104 8.85 6.77 27.04
C TRP A 104 8.61 7.59 28.30
N HIS A 105 8.47 8.91 28.12
CA HIS A 105 8.19 9.80 29.25
C HIS A 105 6.84 9.46 29.92
N PRO A 106 6.74 9.57 31.27
CA PRO A 106 5.49 9.25 31.99
C PRO A 106 4.24 9.97 31.48
N LEU A 107 4.38 11.22 31.04
CA LEU A 107 3.26 11.99 30.44
C LEU A 107 2.78 11.41 29.11
N GLU A 108 3.66 10.84 28.31
CA GLU A 108 3.30 10.16 27.07
C GLU A 108 2.58 8.84 27.35
N LYS A 109 3.10 8.07 28.32
CA LYS A 109 2.46 6.81 28.78
C LYS A 109 1.05 7.08 29.33
N ALA A 110 0.87 8.19 30.04
CA ALA A 110 -0.43 8.59 30.58
C ALA A 110 -1.51 8.89 29.52
N GLN A 111 -1.12 9.16 28.28
CA GLN A 111 -2.06 9.32 27.17
C GLN A 111 -2.71 7.99 26.74
N TYR A 112 -2.05 6.86 27.03
CA TYR A 112 -2.50 5.51 26.63
C TYR A 112 -2.61 4.54 27.81
N PRO A 113 -3.39 4.86 28.86
CA PRO A 113 -3.37 4.11 30.13
C PRO A 113 -3.81 2.65 29.96
N LYS A 114 -4.82 2.38 29.14
CA LYS A 114 -5.31 1.02 28.87
C LYS A 114 -4.27 0.15 28.15
N TYR A 115 -3.53 0.74 27.23
CA TYR A 115 -2.48 0.04 26.51
C TYR A 115 -1.34 -0.38 27.43
N PHE A 116 -0.82 0.56 28.24
CA PHE A 116 0.30 0.26 29.14
C PHE A 116 -0.09 -0.69 30.27
N ALA A 117 -1.31 -0.61 30.82
CA ALA A 117 -1.81 -1.57 31.79
C ALA A 117 -1.80 -3.01 31.19
N LYS A 118 -2.36 -3.18 30.01
CA LYS A 118 -2.36 -4.47 29.33
C LYS A 118 -0.95 -4.96 28.96
N ARG A 119 -0.06 -4.05 28.59
CA ARG A 119 1.33 -4.37 28.29
C ARG A 119 2.06 -4.95 29.51
N GLU A 120 1.87 -4.37 30.69
CA GLU A 120 2.46 -4.88 31.92
C GLU A 120 1.93 -6.28 32.33
N GLU A 121 0.65 -6.54 32.08
CA GLU A 121 0.10 -7.90 32.25
C GLU A 121 0.77 -8.89 31.28
N ARG A 122 0.89 -8.52 30.02
CA ARG A 122 1.53 -9.35 28.98
C ARG A 122 3.01 -9.60 29.23
N LYS A 123 3.74 -8.64 29.79
CA LYS A 123 5.13 -8.85 30.20
C LYS A 123 5.26 -9.94 31.23
N LYS A 124 4.40 -9.95 32.26
CA LYS A 124 4.40 -11.00 33.29
C LYS A 124 4.10 -12.38 32.71
N GLU A 125 3.10 -12.46 31.84
CA GLU A 125 2.75 -13.68 31.13
C GLU A 125 3.93 -14.19 30.27
N TYR A 126 4.59 -13.28 29.56
CA TYR A 126 5.74 -13.61 28.72
C TYR A 126 6.92 -14.14 29.54
N ILE A 127 7.24 -13.49 30.65
CA ILE A 127 8.32 -13.94 31.56
C ILE A 127 8.03 -15.34 32.07
N ALA A 128 6.79 -15.59 32.54
CA ALA A 128 6.40 -16.92 33.03
C ALA A 128 6.45 -17.99 31.90
N LEU A 129 6.07 -17.66 30.69
CA LEU A 129 6.16 -18.55 29.53
C LEU A 129 7.63 -18.84 29.16
N TRP A 130 8.48 -17.81 29.21
CA TRP A 130 9.90 -17.91 28.90
C TRP A 130 10.62 -18.80 29.92
N GLU A 131 10.39 -18.57 31.24
CA GLU A 131 10.92 -19.37 32.30
C GLU A 131 10.50 -20.84 32.24
N LYS A 132 9.24 -21.09 31.88
CA LYS A 132 8.71 -22.44 31.66
C LYS A 132 9.40 -23.15 30.50
N ARG A 133 9.80 -22.43 29.46
CA ARG A 133 10.37 -23.01 28.24
C ARG A 133 11.87 -23.19 28.30
N TRP A 134 12.57 -22.23 28.93
CA TRP A 134 14.03 -22.12 28.86
C TRP A 134 14.70 -22.20 30.24
N GLY A 135 13.93 -22.24 31.33
CA GLY A 135 14.45 -22.16 32.70
C GLY A 135 14.68 -20.72 33.15
N LYS A 136 15.01 -20.54 34.42
CA LYS A 136 15.33 -19.22 34.96
C LYS A 136 16.66 -18.72 34.38
N PRO A 137 16.78 -17.41 34.06
CA PRO A 137 18.03 -16.86 33.59
C PRO A 137 19.10 -16.97 34.66
N PHE A 138 20.32 -17.35 34.25
CA PHE A 138 21.47 -17.33 35.14
C PHE A 138 21.86 -15.87 35.41
N ILE A 139 21.67 -15.41 36.62
CA ILE A 139 22.16 -14.11 37.08
C ILE A 139 23.52 -14.37 37.73
N PRO A 140 24.64 -13.93 37.09
CA PRO A 140 25.93 -14.02 37.75
C PRO A 140 25.88 -13.17 39.04
N HIS A 141 26.16 -13.79 40.20
CA HIS A 141 26.37 -13.02 41.40
C HIS A 141 27.67 -12.25 41.22
N ASP A 142 27.57 -10.91 41.20
CA ASP A 142 28.74 -10.06 41.35
C ASP A 142 29.27 -10.33 42.76
N GLU A 143 30.33 -11.13 42.84
CA GLU A 143 31.14 -11.24 44.07
C GLU A 143 31.88 -9.91 44.22
N HIS A 144 31.41 -9.08 45.15
CA HIS A 144 32.14 -7.91 45.64
C HIS A 144 33.10 -8.32 46.77
#